data_f4e9f24880177e5191458ff735517e77
#
_entry.id   f4e9f24880177e5191458ff735517e77
#
_cell.length_a   1.000
_cell.length_b   1.000
_cell.length_c   1.000
_cell.angle_alpha   90.00
_cell.angle_beta   90.00
_cell.angle_gamma   90.00
#
_symmetry.space_group_name_H-M   'P 1'
#
loop_
_entity.id
_entity.type
_entity.pdbx_description
1 polymer ?
#
loop_
_entity_poly.entity_id
_entity_poly.type
_entity_poly.pdbx_seq_one_letter_code
_entity_poly.pdbx_strand_id
1 'polypeptide(L)'
;YSISKMCFEGPAEDLKLTANTQPAILTASTACAAVLKEHGVSCDIAAGHSLGEYSALVNTGALKFADAVRIVNKRGQFMQEAVPVGEGSMAAILGLDSDKIVEICRSVEAESGEAVQAVNFNCPGQVVIAGAVNPVNKCSFPQHSDAARCRPSG
;
A
#
# COMPACT_ATOMS: atom_id res chain seq x y z
N TYR A 1 -8.42 17.79 -11.74
CA TYR A 1 -9.63 17.00 -11.42
C TYR A 1 -10.04 17.22 -9.95
N SER A 2 -11.30 16.95 -9.61
CA SER A 2 -11.82 17.16 -8.26
C SER A 2 -11.74 15.86 -7.46
N ILE A 3 -10.85 15.79 -6.47
CA ILE A 3 -10.71 14.65 -5.54
C ILE A 3 -12.02 14.42 -4.77
N SER A 4 -12.69 15.49 -4.29
CA SER A 4 -13.94 15.37 -3.55
C SER A 4 -15.04 14.74 -4.41
N LYS A 5 -15.19 15.17 -5.66
CA LYS A 5 -16.15 14.58 -6.58
C LYS A 5 -15.87 13.10 -6.79
N MET A 6 -14.61 12.73 -7.02
CA MET A 6 -14.21 11.34 -7.21
C MET A 6 -14.48 10.48 -5.96
N CYS A 7 -14.25 11.01 -4.76
CA CYS A 7 -14.49 10.29 -3.51
C CYS A 7 -15.98 10.07 -3.22
N PHE A 8 -16.87 11.04 -3.56
CA PHE A 8 -18.28 10.99 -3.19
C PHE A 8 -19.20 10.49 -4.32
N GLU A 9 -18.82 10.72 -5.56
CA GLU A 9 -19.65 10.42 -6.73
C GLU A 9 -19.04 9.32 -7.62
N GLY A 10 -17.75 9.02 -7.43
CA GLY A 10 -17.02 8.02 -8.21
C GLY A 10 -16.57 8.52 -9.60
N PRO A 11 -16.33 7.61 -10.57
CA PRO A 11 -16.46 6.16 -10.43
C PRO A 11 -15.39 5.54 -9.51
N ALA A 12 -15.73 4.43 -8.86
CA ALA A 12 -14.83 3.76 -7.91
C ALA A 12 -13.54 3.25 -8.58
N GLU A 13 -13.62 2.89 -9.86
CA GLU A 13 -12.45 2.41 -10.62
C GLU A 13 -11.38 3.52 -10.80
N ASP A 14 -11.80 4.77 -11.01
CA ASP A 14 -10.86 5.89 -11.08
C ASP A 14 -10.18 6.13 -9.73
N LEU A 15 -10.90 5.94 -8.63
CA LEU A 15 -10.35 6.10 -7.28
C LEU A 15 -9.35 5.00 -6.93
N LYS A 16 -9.47 3.80 -7.51
CA LYS A 16 -8.51 2.69 -7.33
C LYS A 16 -7.17 2.93 -8.01
N LEU A 17 -7.10 3.80 -9.01
CA LEU A 17 -5.83 4.16 -9.63
C LEU A 17 -4.93 4.82 -8.59
N THR A 18 -3.74 4.27 -8.37
CA THR A 18 -2.87 4.72 -7.27
C THR A 18 -2.50 6.21 -7.37
N ALA A 19 -2.46 6.78 -8.57
CA ALA A 19 -2.29 8.22 -8.79
C ALA A 19 -3.44 9.06 -8.22
N ASN A 20 -4.62 8.49 -8.05
CA ASN A 20 -5.80 9.13 -7.47
C ASN A 20 -6.03 8.72 -6.01
N THR A 21 -5.80 7.43 -5.70
CA THR A 21 -5.93 6.89 -4.33
C THR A 21 -5.04 7.66 -3.36
N GLN A 22 -3.78 7.89 -3.72
CA GLN A 22 -2.82 8.51 -2.81
C GLN A 22 -3.21 9.94 -2.42
N PRO A 23 -3.53 10.87 -3.35
CA PRO A 23 -4.04 12.19 -2.99
C PRO A 23 -5.35 12.15 -2.20
N ALA A 24 -6.25 11.19 -2.50
CA ALA A 24 -7.52 11.04 -1.79
C ALA A 24 -7.29 10.66 -0.32
N ILE A 25 -6.46 9.65 -0.05
CA ILE A 25 -6.12 9.23 1.32
C ILE A 25 -5.38 10.34 2.07
N LEU A 26 -4.40 11.01 1.44
CA LEU A 26 -3.71 12.15 2.05
C LEU A 26 -4.70 13.24 2.45
N THR A 27 -5.63 13.59 1.57
CA THR A 27 -6.63 14.63 1.82
C THR A 27 -7.54 14.24 2.98
N ALA A 28 -8.07 13.02 2.98
CA ALA A 28 -8.91 12.51 4.08
C ALA A 28 -8.17 12.49 5.42
N SER A 29 -6.95 11.97 5.44
CA SER A 29 -6.11 11.93 6.66
C SER A 29 -5.82 13.33 7.20
N THR A 30 -5.50 14.28 6.31
CA THR A 30 -5.23 15.67 6.70
C THR A 30 -6.50 16.37 7.22
N ALA A 31 -7.65 16.11 6.61
CA ALA A 31 -8.94 16.63 7.08
C ALA A 31 -9.28 16.09 8.48
N CYS A 32 -9.13 14.78 8.71
CA CYS A 32 -9.32 14.18 10.04
C CYS A 32 -8.38 14.80 11.09
N ALA A 33 -7.09 14.95 10.75
CA ALA A 33 -6.10 15.57 11.63
C ALA A 33 -6.44 17.02 11.96
N ALA A 34 -6.94 17.80 11.01
CA ALA A 34 -7.36 19.17 11.22
C ALA A 34 -8.54 19.26 12.22
N VAL A 35 -9.55 18.40 12.05
CA VAL A 35 -10.69 18.32 12.99
C VAL A 35 -10.22 17.93 14.40
N LEU A 36 -9.35 16.92 14.52
CA LEU A 36 -8.79 16.52 15.83
C LEU A 36 -8.06 17.67 16.50
N LYS A 37 -7.28 18.43 15.75
CA LYS A 37 -6.56 19.60 16.25
C LYS A 37 -7.49 20.70 16.75
N GLU A 38 -8.60 20.97 16.06
CA GLU A 38 -9.63 21.90 16.50
C GLU A 38 -10.28 21.47 17.83
N HIS A 39 -10.36 20.16 18.08
CA HIS A 39 -10.83 19.58 19.35
C HIS A 39 -9.73 19.45 20.42
N GLY A 40 -8.57 20.07 20.23
CA GLY A 40 -7.48 20.08 21.20
C GLY A 40 -6.65 18.79 21.25
N VAL A 41 -6.85 17.87 20.32
CA VAL A 41 -6.01 16.65 20.22
C VAL A 41 -4.73 16.98 19.46
N SER A 42 -3.59 16.76 20.13
CA SER A 42 -2.25 16.95 19.55
C SER A 42 -1.42 15.68 19.71
N CYS A 43 -0.34 15.58 18.96
CA CYS A 43 0.64 14.49 19.09
C CYS A 43 2.05 15.08 19.15
N ASP A 44 2.91 14.43 19.94
CA ASP A 44 4.33 14.76 20.06
C ASP A 44 5.15 14.09 18.93
N ILE A 45 4.67 12.93 18.46
CA ILE A 45 5.31 12.14 17.42
C ILE A 45 4.23 11.69 16.43
N ALA A 46 4.57 11.73 15.14
CA ALA A 46 3.73 11.21 14.08
C ALA A 46 4.53 10.21 13.23
N ALA A 47 3.88 9.12 12.85
CA ALA A 47 4.43 8.12 11.95
C ALA A 47 3.38 7.73 10.90
N GLY A 48 3.84 7.20 9.77
CA GLY A 48 2.96 6.75 8.71
C GLY A 48 3.58 5.65 7.88
N HIS A 49 2.74 4.72 7.43
CA HIS A 49 3.12 3.62 6.55
C HIS A 49 2.94 4.03 5.09
N SER A 50 3.99 3.90 4.27
CA SER A 50 3.97 4.20 2.83
C SER A 50 3.44 5.63 2.55
N LEU A 51 2.24 5.78 1.99
CA LEU A 51 1.59 7.08 1.80
C LEU A 51 1.36 7.84 3.13
N GLY A 52 1.10 7.13 4.21
CA GLY A 52 0.86 7.71 5.54
C GLY A 52 2.04 8.54 6.06
N GLU A 53 3.26 8.28 5.60
CA GLU A 53 4.43 9.11 5.91
C GLU A 53 4.22 10.57 5.46
N TYR A 54 3.67 10.78 4.26
CA TYR A 54 3.35 12.12 3.78
C TYR A 54 2.26 12.79 4.61
N SER A 55 1.26 12.02 5.08
CA SER A 55 0.23 12.53 6.00
C SER A 55 0.85 12.93 7.34
N ALA A 56 1.79 12.15 7.87
CA ALA A 56 2.53 12.48 9.09
C ALA A 56 3.36 13.77 8.92
N LEU A 57 4.08 13.92 7.80
CA LEU A 57 4.85 15.13 7.49
C LEU A 57 3.97 16.38 7.37
N VAL A 58 2.76 16.25 6.79
CA VAL A 58 1.81 17.36 6.72
C VAL A 58 1.28 17.70 8.13
N ASN A 59 0.92 16.69 8.93
CA ASN A 59 0.39 16.90 10.27
C ASN A 59 1.40 17.58 11.21
N THR A 60 2.68 17.26 11.09
CA THR A 60 3.78 17.89 11.86
C THR A 60 4.21 19.25 11.30
N GLY A 61 3.68 19.67 10.16
CA GLY A 61 4.06 20.93 9.50
C GLY A 61 5.40 20.89 8.74
N ALA A 62 6.03 19.72 8.65
CA ALA A 62 7.28 19.54 7.89
C ALA A 62 7.07 19.64 6.37
N LEU A 63 5.85 19.35 5.89
CA LEU A 63 5.47 19.45 4.49
C LEU A 63 4.13 20.21 4.36
N LYS A 64 4.06 21.16 3.43
CA LYS A 64 2.80 21.86 3.15
C LYS A 64 1.83 20.91 2.42
N PHE A 65 0.55 20.94 2.81
CA PHE A 65 -0.48 20.10 2.21
C PHE A 65 -0.55 20.21 0.67
N ALA A 66 -0.51 21.44 0.14
CA ALA A 66 -0.55 21.67 -1.31
C ALA A 66 0.62 21.01 -2.07
N ASP A 67 1.80 20.98 -1.47
CA ASP A 67 2.98 20.34 -2.05
C ASP A 67 2.89 18.82 -1.89
N ALA A 68 2.44 18.35 -0.74
CA ALA A 68 2.21 16.93 -0.47
C ALA A 68 1.25 16.30 -1.49
N VAL A 69 0.11 16.96 -1.78
CA VAL A 69 -0.85 16.46 -2.78
C VAL A 69 -0.22 16.29 -4.16
N ARG A 70 0.61 17.25 -4.59
CA ARG A 70 1.33 17.15 -5.88
C ARG A 70 2.34 16.03 -5.89
N ILE A 71 3.11 15.90 -4.80
CA ILE A 71 4.13 14.86 -4.65
C ILE A 71 3.51 13.47 -4.67
N VAL A 72 2.47 13.22 -3.89
CA VAL A 72 1.86 11.89 -3.81
C VAL A 72 1.09 11.52 -5.09
N ASN A 73 0.53 12.50 -5.82
CA ASN A 73 -0.01 12.25 -7.15
C ASN A 73 1.08 11.79 -8.13
N LYS A 74 2.22 12.52 -8.15
CA LYS A 74 3.37 12.14 -8.97
C LYS A 74 3.94 10.79 -8.57
N ARG A 75 4.05 10.52 -7.27
CA ARG A 75 4.45 9.20 -6.74
C ARG A 75 3.54 8.10 -7.25
N GLY A 76 2.22 8.32 -7.21
CA GLY A 76 1.24 7.36 -7.73
C GLY A 76 1.40 7.11 -9.23
N GLN A 77 1.66 8.16 -10.03
CA GLN A 77 1.96 8.03 -11.46
C GLN A 77 3.21 7.16 -11.69
N PHE A 78 4.31 7.46 -11.02
CA PHE A 78 5.55 6.68 -11.15
C PHE A 78 5.38 5.21 -10.72
N MET A 79 4.63 4.95 -9.66
CA MET A 79 4.35 3.58 -9.24
C MET A 79 3.52 2.82 -10.29
N GLN A 80 2.60 3.50 -10.96
CA GLN A 80 1.76 2.93 -11.99
C GLN A 80 2.53 2.69 -13.31
N GLU A 81 3.49 3.58 -13.62
CA GLU A 81 4.40 3.45 -14.77
C GLU A 81 5.44 2.33 -14.54
N ALA A 82 5.93 2.16 -13.30
CA ALA A 82 6.95 1.17 -12.96
C ALA A 82 6.46 -0.28 -13.11
N VAL A 83 5.15 -0.52 -12.91
CA VAL A 83 4.55 -1.85 -13.05
C VAL A 83 3.26 -1.71 -13.87
N PRO A 84 3.29 -2.07 -15.16
CA PRO A 84 2.11 -2.05 -16.01
C PRO A 84 0.97 -2.91 -15.43
N VAL A 85 -0.26 -2.47 -15.67
CA VAL A 85 -1.46 -3.17 -15.18
C VAL A 85 -1.47 -4.61 -15.74
N GLY A 86 -1.55 -5.58 -14.84
CA GLY A 86 -1.61 -7.02 -15.19
C GLY A 86 -0.25 -7.74 -15.23
N GLU A 87 0.88 -7.04 -15.09
CA GLU A 87 2.21 -7.66 -15.04
C GLU A 87 2.68 -7.94 -13.61
N GLY A 88 2.27 -7.11 -12.66
CA GLY A 88 2.58 -7.26 -11.24
C GLY A 88 1.36 -7.59 -10.39
N SER A 89 1.62 -8.20 -9.24
CA SER A 89 0.62 -8.50 -8.22
C SER A 89 1.20 -8.32 -6.82
N MET A 90 0.30 -8.13 -5.86
CA MET A 90 0.63 -8.10 -4.42
C MET A 90 -0.36 -8.98 -3.67
N ALA A 91 0.11 -9.63 -2.60
CA ALA A 91 -0.74 -10.41 -1.73
C ALA A 91 -0.32 -10.26 -0.27
N ALA A 92 -1.29 -10.15 0.64
CA ALA A 92 -1.04 -10.18 2.08
C ALA A 92 -1.10 -11.62 2.58
N ILE A 93 0.01 -12.11 3.12
CA ILE A 93 0.11 -13.42 3.76
C ILE A 93 -0.16 -13.23 5.25
N LEU A 94 -1.11 -13.99 5.79
CA LEU A 94 -1.56 -13.90 7.17
C LEU A 94 -1.30 -15.20 7.92
N GLY A 95 -0.80 -15.09 9.15
CA GLY A 95 -0.66 -16.21 10.09
C GLY A 95 0.56 -17.10 9.86
N LEU A 96 1.48 -16.72 8.97
CA LEU A 96 2.73 -17.42 8.74
C LEU A 96 3.91 -16.58 9.24
N ASP A 97 4.95 -17.26 9.70
CA ASP A 97 6.19 -16.64 10.15
C ASP A 97 6.90 -15.91 8.99
N SER A 98 7.46 -14.73 9.28
CA SER A 98 8.08 -13.87 8.27
C SER A 98 9.26 -14.52 7.56
N ASP A 99 10.10 -15.26 8.29
CA ASP A 99 11.27 -15.93 7.72
C ASP A 99 10.86 -17.03 6.76
N LYS A 100 9.77 -17.76 7.10
CA LYS A 100 9.20 -18.79 6.25
C LYS A 100 8.61 -18.21 4.95
N ILE A 101 7.99 -17.02 5.03
CA ILE A 101 7.47 -16.32 3.84
C ILE A 101 8.63 -15.91 2.92
N VAL A 102 9.71 -15.38 3.49
CA VAL A 102 10.91 -15.01 2.72
C VAL A 102 11.53 -16.23 2.03
N GLU A 103 11.59 -17.38 2.72
CA GLU A 103 12.11 -18.63 2.16
C GLU A 103 11.22 -19.14 1.00
N ILE A 104 9.91 -19.13 1.17
CA ILE A 104 8.96 -19.50 0.12
C ILE A 104 9.12 -18.59 -1.11
N CYS A 105 9.19 -17.28 -0.93
CA CYS A 105 9.40 -16.34 -2.03
C CYS A 105 10.70 -16.66 -2.79
N ARG A 106 11.81 -16.88 -2.09
CA ARG A 106 13.09 -17.24 -2.72
C ARG A 106 13.02 -18.55 -3.50
N SER A 107 12.35 -19.57 -2.96
CA SER A 107 12.17 -20.84 -3.63
C SER A 107 11.36 -20.69 -4.92
N VAL A 108 10.23 -19.96 -4.84
CA VAL A 108 9.36 -19.72 -6.00
C VAL A 108 10.05 -18.87 -7.06
N GLU A 109 10.81 -17.84 -6.66
CA GLU A 109 11.61 -17.01 -7.56
C GLU A 109 12.67 -17.85 -8.30
N ALA A 110 13.39 -18.72 -7.57
CA ALA A 110 14.39 -19.61 -8.16
C ALA A 110 13.79 -20.63 -9.14
N GLU A 111 12.59 -21.15 -8.83
CA GLU A 111 11.89 -22.11 -9.69
C GLU A 111 11.26 -21.49 -10.94
N SER A 112 10.69 -20.28 -10.80
CA SER A 112 9.97 -19.62 -11.89
C SER A 112 10.85 -18.77 -12.79
N GLY A 113 11.97 -18.28 -12.29
CA GLY A 113 12.80 -17.28 -12.95
C GLY A 113 12.18 -15.87 -12.97
N GLU A 114 11.04 -15.67 -12.31
CA GLU A 114 10.32 -14.42 -12.22
C GLU A 114 10.35 -13.88 -10.78
N ALA A 115 10.43 -12.54 -10.62
CA ALA A 115 10.58 -11.92 -9.31
C ALA A 115 9.35 -12.11 -8.41
N VAL A 116 9.57 -12.51 -7.15
CA VAL A 116 8.61 -12.44 -6.05
C VAL A 116 9.34 -12.29 -4.72
N GLN A 117 8.96 -11.27 -3.95
CA GLN A 117 9.68 -10.93 -2.72
C GLN A 117 8.72 -10.50 -1.60
N ALA A 118 9.11 -10.72 -0.35
CA ALA A 118 8.48 -10.10 0.81
C ALA A 118 8.89 -8.62 0.86
N VAL A 119 7.90 -7.72 0.79
CA VAL A 119 8.15 -6.28 0.63
C VAL A 119 7.68 -5.44 1.83
N ASN A 120 6.62 -5.84 2.54
CA ASN A 120 6.13 -5.13 3.72
C ASN A 120 5.95 -6.10 4.89
N PHE A 121 6.67 -5.85 5.97
CA PHE A 121 6.53 -6.54 7.25
C PHE A 121 5.67 -5.67 8.17
N ASN A 122 4.35 -5.78 8.03
CA ASN A 122 3.40 -4.84 8.65
C ASN A 122 3.23 -5.06 10.17
N CYS A 123 3.15 -6.31 10.59
CA CYS A 123 3.11 -6.72 11.98
C CYS A 123 3.44 -8.23 12.10
N PRO A 124 3.65 -8.75 13.31
CA PRO A 124 3.77 -10.20 13.51
C PRO A 124 2.59 -10.95 12.86
N GLY A 125 2.91 -11.90 11.99
CA GLY A 125 1.92 -12.69 11.26
C GLY A 125 1.25 -11.98 10.06
N GLN A 126 1.74 -10.82 9.62
CA GLN A 126 1.27 -10.18 8.39
C GLN A 126 2.43 -9.64 7.57
N VAL A 127 2.69 -10.26 6.44
CA VAL A 127 3.69 -9.84 5.46
C VAL A 127 3.04 -9.68 4.09
N VAL A 128 3.34 -8.60 3.39
CA VAL A 128 2.93 -8.43 1.99
C VAL A 128 4.06 -8.90 1.09
N ILE A 129 3.72 -9.75 0.11
CA ILE A 129 4.60 -10.14 -0.98
C ILE A 129 4.21 -9.41 -2.26
N ALA A 130 5.19 -9.13 -3.12
CA ALA A 130 4.99 -8.50 -4.41
C ALA A 130 5.91 -9.12 -5.46
N GLY A 131 5.48 -9.08 -6.72
CA GLY A 131 6.25 -9.62 -7.84
C GLY A 131 5.40 -9.82 -9.08
N ALA A 132 5.85 -10.68 -9.99
CA ALA A 132 5.07 -11.10 -11.14
C ALA A 132 3.80 -11.86 -10.71
N VAL A 133 2.75 -11.79 -11.52
CA VAL A 133 1.42 -12.34 -11.15
C VAL A 133 1.50 -13.84 -10.81
N ASN A 134 2.17 -14.64 -11.65
CA ASN A 134 2.22 -16.10 -11.46
C ASN A 134 2.97 -16.51 -10.18
N PRO A 135 4.20 -16.02 -9.89
CA PRO A 135 4.89 -16.33 -8.65
C PRO A 135 4.13 -15.86 -7.40
N VAL A 136 3.54 -14.66 -7.41
CA VAL A 136 2.73 -14.17 -6.28
C VAL A 136 1.55 -15.10 -6.03
N ASN A 137 0.82 -15.52 -7.07
CA ASN A 137 -0.25 -16.47 -6.93
C ASN A 137 0.25 -17.83 -6.39
N LYS A 138 1.40 -18.32 -6.86
CA LYS A 138 2.01 -19.56 -6.38
C LYS A 138 2.36 -19.50 -4.89
N CYS A 139 2.91 -18.38 -4.42
CA CYS A 139 3.18 -18.14 -3.00
C CYS A 139 1.89 -18.03 -2.17
N SER A 140 0.83 -17.46 -2.76
CA SER A 140 -0.44 -17.18 -2.08
C SER A 140 -1.32 -18.41 -1.88
N PHE A 141 -1.17 -19.43 -2.72
CA PHE A 141 -1.89 -20.70 -2.64
C PHE A 141 -0.88 -21.84 -2.46
N PRO A 142 -0.25 -22.00 -1.28
CA PRO A 142 0.67 -23.11 -1.07
C PRO A 142 -0.10 -24.43 -1.19
N GLN A 143 0.41 -25.33 -2.03
CA GLN A 143 -0.08 -26.71 -2.14
C GLN A 143 0.25 -27.56 -0.88
N HIS A 144 0.74 -26.92 0.18
CA HIS A 144 1.12 -27.55 1.44
C HIS A 144 0.22 -27.09 2.58
N SER A 145 -0.32 -28.04 3.27
CA SER A 145 -1.39 -28.11 4.24
C SER A 145 -1.23 -27.33 5.56
N ASP A 146 -0.54 -26.23 5.62
CA ASP A 146 -0.50 -25.37 6.82
C ASP A 146 -1.16 -24.03 6.53
N ALA A 147 -2.32 -23.84 7.12
CA ALA A 147 -3.32 -22.81 6.87
C ALA A 147 -2.82 -21.36 6.87
N ALA A 148 -2.15 -20.93 5.81
CA ALA A 148 -1.98 -19.53 5.54
C ALA A 148 -3.22 -19.00 4.79
N ARG A 149 -3.92 -18.01 5.35
CA ARG A 149 -5.01 -17.31 4.67
C ARG A 149 -4.45 -16.18 3.84
N CYS A 150 -4.51 -16.32 2.52
CA CYS A 150 -4.17 -15.24 1.60
C CYS A 150 -5.40 -14.37 1.32
N ARG A 151 -5.21 -13.05 1.31
CA ARG A 151 -6.18 -12.11 0.73
C ARG A 151 -5.50 -11.39 -0.43
N PRO A 152 -5.91 -11.63 -1.68
CA PRO A 152 -5.47 -10.82 -2.80
C PRO A 152 -6.00 -9.39 -2.60
N SER A 153 -5.13 -8.40 -2.82
CA SER A 153 -5.53 -7.00 -2.94
C SER A 153 -6.17 -6.81 -4.30
N GLY A 154 -7.49 -6.61 -4.33
CA GLY A 154 -8.21 -6.20 -5.53
C GLY A 154 -8.02 -4.73 -5.89
#